data_d58b6eeb0f8e3b95b900a41270ac55c3
#
_entry.id   d58b6eeb0f8e3b95b900a41270ac55c3
#
_cell.length_a   1.000
_cell.length_b   1.000
_cell.length_c   1.000
_cell.angle_alpha   90.00
_cell.angle_beta   90.00
_cell.angle_gamma   90.00
#
_symmetry.space_group_name_H-M   'P 1'
#
loop_
_entity.id
_entity.type
_entity.pdbx_description
1 polymer ?
#
loop_
_entity_poly.entity_id
_entity_poly.type
_entity_poly.pdbx_seq_one_letter_code
_entity_poly.pdbx_strand_id
1 'polypeptide(L)'
;MPDDSLHHYLSQQGAQFGGVAGEQVAQNYGDTNAEHRALTESVALVDLSFRGCLAVLGDDRVKFINGQVTNEVAGLKSGQGCYAALVNAKAKMQADLHVYRLDDELILDFEPGLLEAVTE
;
A
#
# COMPACT_ATOMS: atom_id res chain seq x y z
N MET A 1 -10.90 -10.03 -1.71
CA MET A 1 -12.11 -9.65 -2.47
C MET A 1 -12.26 -8.16 -2.32
N PRO A 2 -12.38 -7.41 -3.41
CA PRO A 2 -12.78 -6.03 -3.27
C PRO A 2 -14.12 -6.01 -2.56
N ASP A 3 -14.28 -5.13 -1.61
CA ASP A 3 -15.55 -4.93 -0.95
C ASP A 3 -16.56 -4.46 -2.00
N ASP A 4 -17.50 -5.31 -2.37
CA ASP A 4 -18.56 -4.99 -3.35
C ASP A 4 -19.30 -3.69 -2.98
N SER A 5 -19.31 -3.33 -1.70
CA SER A 5 -19.94 -2.11 -1.20
C SER A 5 -19.15 -0.86 -1.61
N LEU A 6 -17.82 -0.89 -1.52
CA LEU A 6 -16.97 0.23 -1.94
C LEU A 6 -17.01 0.40 -3.46
N HIS A 7 -16.88 -0.68 -4.22
CA HIS A 7 -16.98 -0.65 -5.68
C HIS A 7 -18.32 -0.06 -6.15
N HIS A 8 -19.41 -0.51 -5.53
CA HIS A 8 -20.75 0.01 -5.83
C HIS A 8 -20.87 1.50 -5.51
N TYR A 9 -20.36 1.93 -4.34
CA TYR A 9 -20.35 3.34 -3.95
C TYR A 9 -19.56 4.20 -4.95
N LEU A 10 -18.34 3.79 -5.29
CA LEU A 10 -17.50 4.51 -6.25
C LEU A 10 -18.16 4.60 -7.64
N SER A 11 -18.82 3.51 -8.09
CA SER A 11 -19.62 3.51 -9.33
C SER A 11 -20.70 4.57 -9.31
N GLN A 12 -21.43 4.72 -8.19
CA GLN A 12 -22.44 5.74 -8.02
C GLN A 12 -21.87 7.16 -8.04
N GLN A 13 -20.59 7.33 -7.68
CA GLN A 13 -19.89 8.60 -7.79
C GLN A 13 -19.33 8.88 -9.20
N GLY A 14 -19.61 7.99 -10.17
CA GLY A 14 -19.18 8.15 -11.56
C GLY A 14 -17.78 7.58 -11.87
N ALA A 15 -17.26 6.72 -11.01
CA ALA A 15 -15.97 6.08 -11.23
C ALA A 15 -15.95 5.27 -12.51
N GLN A 16 -14.88 5.44 -13.29
CA GLN A 16 -14.53 4.60 -14.44
C GLN A 16 -13.40 3.66 -14.02
N PHE A 17 -13.65 2.36 -14.10
CA PHE A 17 -12.73 1.34 -13.63
C PHE A 17 -11.82 0.80 -14.73
N GLY A 18 -10.60 0.42 -14.36
CA GLY A 18 -9.66 -0.29 -15.20
C GLY A 18 -8.87 -1.32 -14.40
N GLY A 19 -8.27 -2.29 -15.09
CA GLY A 19 -7.51 -3.37 -14.45
C GLY A 19 -6.10 -2.92 -14.05
N VAL A 20 -5.70 -3.20 -12.80
CA VAL A 20 -4.32 -3.08 -12.32
C VAL A 20 -3.98 -4.33 -11.54
N ALA A 21 -3.01 -5.11 -12.01
CA ALA A 21 -2.56 -6.37 -11.39
C ALA A 21 -3.71 -7.35 -11.03
N GLY A 22 -4.74 -7.40 -11.87
CA GLY A 22 -5.90 -8.26 -11.68
C GLY A 22 -7.05 -7.65 -10.86
N GLU A 23 -6.86 -6.47 -10.27
CA GLU A 23 -7.86 -5.75 -9.51
C GLU A 23 -8.56 -4.68 -10.35
N GLN A 24 -9.83 -4.40 -10.05
CA GLN A 24 -10.58 -3.30 -10.64
C GLN A 24 -10.35 -2.02 -9.83
N VAL A 25 -9.74 -1.03 -10.46
CA VAL A 25 -9.33 0.22 -9.83
C VAL A 25 -10.06 1.40 -10.47
N ALA A 26 -10.60 2.31 -9.64
CA ALA A 26 -11.15 3.57 -10.12
C ALA A 26 -10.03 4.44 -10.72
N GLN A 27 -10.07 4.66 -12.01
CA GLN A 27 -9.03 5.41 -12.73
C GLN A 27 -9.36 6.90 -12.88
N ASN A 28 -10.61 7.24 -12.97
CA ASN A 28 -11.09 8.61 -13.02
C ASN A 28 -12.61 8.66 -12.73
N TYR A 29 -13.13 9.88 -12.59
CA TYR A 29 -14.55 10.15 -12.34
C TYR A 29 -15.18 11.01 -13.44
N GLY A 30 -14.64 10.95 -14.66
CA GLY A 30 -15.19 11.57 -15.86
C GLY A 30 -14.55 12.88 -16.31
N ASP A 31 -13.98 13.69 -15.39
CA ASP A 31 -13.26 14.93 -15.73
C ASP A 31 -11.84 14.92 -15.13
N THR A 32 -10.92 14.31 -15.85
CA THR A 32 -9.52 14.17 -15.45
C THR A 32 -8.81 15.53 -15.26
N ASN A 33 -9.22 16.57 -15.99
CA ASN A 33 -8.64 17.90 -15.81
C ASN A 33 -9.09 18.56 -14.50
N ALA A 34 -10.36 18.41 -14.14
CA ALA A 34 -10.86 18.89 -12.84
C ALA A 34 -10.24 18.10 -11.68
N GLU A 35 -10.08 16.80 -11.81
CA GLU A 35 -9.43 15.93 -10.82
C GLU A 35 -7.95 16.32 -10.62
N HIS A 36 -7.22 16.57 -11.71
CA HIS A 36 -5.83 17.03 -11.64
C HIS A 36 -5.72 18.40 -10.96
N ARG A 37 -6.62 19.34 -11.27
CA ARG A 37 -6.66 20.64 -10.58
C ARG A 37 -6.96 20.50 -9.11
N ALA A 38 -7.90 19.64 -8.72
CA ALA A 38 -8.19 19.36 -7.31
C ALA A 38 -6.96 18.84 -6.58
N LEU A 39 -6.21 17.93 -7.18
CA LEU A 39 -4.98 17.37 -6.62
C LEU A 39 -3.87 18.42 -6.42
N THR A 40 -3.73 19.37 -7.36
CA THR A 40 -2.63 20.34 -7.36
C THR A 40 -2.98 21.65 -6.65
N GLU A 41 -4.24 22.07 -6.62
CA GLU A 41 -4.68 23.38 -6.15
C GLU A 41 -5.59 23.32 -4.92
N SER A 42 -6.07 22.14 -4.52
CA SER A 42 -7.01 21.97 -3.43
C SER A 42 -6.78 20.63 -2.72
N VAL A 43 -7.78 19.74 -2.69
CA VAL A 43 -7.71 18.42 -2.05
C VAL A 43 -8.34 17.36 -2.97
N ALA A 44 -7.72 16.18 -3.01
CA ALA A 44 -8.27 15.01 -3.69
C ALA A 44 -8.19 13.79 -2.78
N LEU A 45 -9.14 12.87 -2.94
CA LEU A 45 -9.14 11.55 -2.33
C LEU A 45 -8.88 10.49 -3.41
N VAL A 46 -7.99 9.56 -3.10
CA VAL A 46 -7.68 8.43 -3.98
C VAL A 46 -7.94 7.14 -3.21
N ASP A 47 -8.72 6.24 -3.81
CA ASP A 47 -8.84 4.87 -3.28
C ASP A 47 -7.57 4.08 -3.61
N LEU A 48 -6.89 3.61 -2.58
CA LEU A 48 -5.68 2.79 -2.67
C LEU A 48 -5.91 1.35 -2.17
N SER A 49 -7.17 0.91 -2.02
CA SER A 49 -7.50 -0.43 -1.52
C SER A 49 -6.99 -1.58 -2.41
N PHE A 50 -6.62 -1.28 -3.64
CA PHE A 50 -6.01 -2.24 -4.57
C PHE A 50 -4.52 -2.52 -4.27
N ARG A 51 -3.88 -1.74 -3.41
CA ARG A 51 -2.49 -1.97 -3.02
C ARG A 51 -2.36 -3.23 -2.17
N GLY A 52 -1.19 -3.85 -2.21
CA GLY A 52 -0.88 -4.97 -1.34
C GLY A 52 -0.73 -4.49 0.11
N CYS A 53 -1.33 -5.22 1.03
CA CYS A 53 -1.24 -4.94 2.47
C CYS A 53 -1.05 -6.25 3.23
N LEU A 54 -0.03 -6.29 4.09
CA LEU A 54 0.31 -7.47 4.87
C LEU A 54 0.52 -7.08 6.34
N ALA A 55 -0.15 -7.77 7.24
CA ALA A 55 0.09 -7.64 8.68
C ALA A 55 1.15 -8.66 9.13
N VAL A 56 2.19 -8.19 9.78
CA VAL A 56 3.25 -9.03 10.38
C VAL A 56 3.07 -9.06 11.88
N LEU A 57 2.84 -10.26 12.42
CA LEU A 57 2.54 -10.52 13.83
C LEU A 57 3.70 -11.26 14.51
N GLY A 58 3.65 -11.34 15.83
CA GLY A 58 4.62 -12.06 16.64
C GLY A 58 5.65 -11.16 17.31
N ASP A 59 6.30 -11.69 18.33
CA ASP A 59 7.22 -10.93 19.19
C ASP A 59 8.46 -10.46 18.45
N ASP A 60 8.96 -11.26 17.51
CA ASP A 60 10.15 -10.97 16.72
C ASP A 60 9.88 -10.13 15.44
N ARG A 61 8.64 -9.71 15.19
CA ARG A 61 8.24 -9.01 13.95
C ARG A 61 9.11 -7.81 13.60
N VAL A 62 9.40 -6.97 14.59
CA VAL A 62 10.23 -5.76 14.39
C VAL A 62 11.66 -6.14 14.01
N LYS A 63 12.25 -7.06 14.74
CA LYS A 63 13.62 -7.55 14.48
C LYS A 63 13.71 -8.23 13.11
N PHE A 64 12.72 -9.04 12.79
CA PHE A 64 12.66 -9.77 11.52
C PHE A 64 12.60 -8.79 10.34
N ILE A 65 11.60 -7.89 10.32
CA ILE A 65 11.44 -6.91 9.22
C ILE A 65 12.64 -5.95 9.15
N ASN A 66 13.16 -5.49 10.29
CA ASN A 66 14.34 -4.63 10.32
C ASN A 66 15.56 -5.27 9.63
N GLY A 67 15.67 -6.60 9.66
CA GLY A 67 16.73 -7.36 8.98
C GLY A 67 16.49 -7.58 7.48
N GLN A 68 15.28 -7.31 6.97
CA GLN A 68 14.91 -7.58 5.57
C GLN A 68 14.82 -6.30 4.72
N VAL A 69 14.76 -5.14 5.34
CA VAL A 69 14.52 -3.86 4.64
C VAL A 69 15.67 -2.89 4.78
N THR A 70 15.73 -1.91 3.89
CA THR A 70 16.85 -0.95 3.79
C THR A 70 16.73 0.26 4.72
N ASN A 71 15.66 0.36 5.53
CA ASN A 71 15.49 1.44 6.49
C ASN A 71 15.34 0.89 7.91
N GLU A 72 15.52 1.73 8.92
CA GLU A 72 15.44 1.32 10.32
C GLU A 72 13.98 1.24 10.77
N VAL A 73 13.54 0.04 11.09
CA VAL A 73 12.21 -0.26 11.65
C VAL A 73 12.26 -0.35 13.18
N ALA A 74 13.42 -0.76 13.73
CA ALA A 74 13.59 -0.97 15.17
C ALA A 74 13.35 0.31 16.00
N GLY A 75 13.75 1.47 15.47
CA GLY A 75 13.57 2.77 16.13
C GLY A 75 12.17 3.38 15.99
N LEU A 76 11.29 2.82 15.18
CA LEU A 76 9.92 3.32 15.03
C LEU A 76 9.13 3.15 16.33
N LYS A 77 8.33 4.14 16.68
CA LYS A 77 7.33 4.06 17.75
C LYS A 77 5.96 3.66 17.16
N SER A 78 5.05 3.18 18.01
CA SER A 78 3.67 2.96 17.61
C SER A 78 3.07 4.20 16.97
N GLY A 79 2.38 4.04 15.83
CA GLY A 79 1.84 5.12 15.02
C GLY A 79 2.82 5.76 14.03
N GLN A 80 4.09 5.33 14.01
CA GLN A 80 5.09 5.81 13.06
C GLN A 80 5.30 4.81 11.92
N GLY A 81 5.84 5.30 10.80
CA GLY A 81 6.19 4.49 9.65
C GLY A 81 7.42 4.99 8.92
N CYS A 82 7.94 4.17 8.03
CA CYS A 82 9.03 4.54 7.13
C CYS A 82 8.85 3.89 5.76
N TYR A 83 9.45 4.51 4.75
CA TYR A 83 9.59 3.94 3.42
C TYR A 83 10.89 3.14 3.33
N ALA A 84 10.83 1.96 2.76
CA ALA A 84 11.99 1.06 2.66
C ALA A 84 11.91 0.19 1.41
N ALA A 85 13.02 -0.40 1.02
CA ALA A 85 13.07 -1.48 0.05
C ALA A 85 13.25 -2.82 0.76
N LEU A 86 12.43 -3.80 0.41
CA LEU A 86 12.62 -5.20 0.77
C LEU A 86 13.69 -5.79 -0.15
N VAL A 87 14.71 -6.39 0.43
CA VAL A 87 15.85 -6.96 -0.31
C VAL A 87 16.05 -8.43 0.05
N ASN A 88 16.54 -9.20 -0.90
CA ASN A 88 16.94 -10.57 -0.64
C ASN A 88 18.40 -10.65 -0.12
N ALA A 89 18.87 -11.87 0.18
CA ALA A 89 20.21 -12.12 0.70
C ALA A 89 21.36 -11.65 -0.24
N LYS A 90 21.07 -11.37 -1.51
CA LYS A 90 22.00 -10.82 -2.50
C LYS A 90 21.86 -9.30 -2.66
N ALA A 91 21.16 -8.64 -1.75
CA ALA A 91 20.86 -7.20 -1.76
C ALA A 91 20.09 -6.75 -3.02
N LYS A 92 19.36 -7.65 -3.68
CA LYS A 92 18.46 -7.29 -4.78
C LYS A 92 17.10 -6.90 -4.24
N MET A 93 16.59 -5.77 -4.68
CA MET A 93 15.26 -5.29 -4.33
C MET A 93 14.18 -6.24 -4.86
N GLN A 94 13.29 -6.66 -3.97
CA GLN A 94 12.10 -7.47 -4.28
C GLN A 94 10.85 -6.59 -4.41
N ALA A 95 10.74 -5.59 -3.55
CA ALA A 95 9.66 -4.63 -3.53
C ALA A 95 10.13 -3.36 -2.83
N ASP A 96 9.52 -2.24 -3.14
CA ASP A 96 9.51 -1.06 -2.27
C ASP A 96 8.20 -1.01 -1.50
N LEU A 97 8.24 -0.56 -0.26
CA LEU A 97 7.10 -0.62 0.64
C LEU A 97 7.15 0.44 1.74
N HIS A 98 6.01 0.72 2.30
CA HIS A 98 5.91 1.45 3.57
C HIS A 98 5.72 0.44 4.71
N VAL A 99 6.44 0.65 5.79
CA VAL A 99 6.30 -0.10 7.05
C VAL A 99 5.64 0.82 8.06
N TYR A 100 4.51 0.41 8.60
CA TYR A 100 3.82 1.13 9.69
C TYR A 100 3.86 0.29 10.95
N ARG A 101 4.32 0.88 12.04
CA ARG A 101 4.35 0.20 13.35
C ARG A 101 3.11 0.53 14.15
N LEU A 102 2.34 -0.49 14.49
CA LEU A 102 1.24 -0.45 15.45
C LEU A 102 1.67 -1.14 16.75
N ASP A 103 0.81 -1.15 17.76
CA ASP A 103 1.15 -1.72 19.08
C ASP A 103 1.49 -3.20 18.98
N ASP A 104 0.67 -3.99 18.28
CA ASP A 104 0.77 -5.44 18.22
C ASP A 104 1.19 -6.00 16.87
N GLU A 105 1.33 -5.14 15.84
CA GLU A 105 1.63 -5.56 14.48
C GLU A 105 2.48 -4.54 13.71
N LEU A 106 3.09 -4.99 12.61
CA LEU A 106 3.59 -4.13 11.55
C LEU A 106 2.69 -4.29 10.33
N ILE A 107 2.36 -3.18 9.69
CA ILE A 107 1.67 -3.18 8.41
C ILE A 107 2.67 -2.87 7.31
N LEU A 108 2.73 -3.73 6.30
CA LEU A 108 3.50 -3.51 5.08
C LEU A 108 2.52 -3.13 3.96
N ASP A 109 2.74 -1.97 3.34
CA ASP A 109 1.95 -1.47 2.23
C ASP A 109 2.86 -1.37 0.99
N PHE A 110 2.50 -2.06 -0.10
CA PHE A 110 3.33 -2.21 -1.30
C PHE A 110 2.48 -2.20 -2.57
N GLU A 111 3.13 -2.14 -3.73
CA GLU A 111 2.47 -2.14 -5.02
C GLU A 111 1.67 -3.43 -5.26
N PRO A 112 0.52 -3.35 -5.95
CA PRO A 112 -0.29 -4.53 -6.27
C PRO A 112 0.50 -5.54 -7.12
N GLY A 113 0.18 -6.82 -6.93
CA GLY A 113 0.83 -7.92 -7.67
C GLY A 113 2.17 -8.39 -7.08
N LEU A 114 2.65 -7.78 -5.98
CA LEU A 114 3.92 -8.16 -5.34
C LEU A 114 3.75 -9.04 -4.09
N LEU A 115 2.53 -9.48 -3.79
CA LEU A 115 2.26 -10.26 -2.56
C LEU A 115 3.12 -11.52 -2.46
N GLU A 116 3.26 -12.27 -3.55
CA GLU A 116 4.10 -13.46 -3.59
C GLU A 116 5.57 -13.13 -3.30
N ALA A 117 6.11 -12.10 -3.96
CA ALA A 117 7.49 -11.66 -3.76
C ALA A 117 7.78 -11.12 -2.34
N VAL A 118 6.76 -10.59 -1.67
CA VAL A 118 6.88 -10.06 -0.28
C VAL A 118 6.75 -11.17 0.76
N THR A 119 6.09 -12.29 0.42
CA THR A 119 5.83 -13.40 1.35
C THR A 119 6.81 -14.57 1.23
N GLU A 120 7.61 -14.66 0.17
CA GLU A 120 8.72 -15.63 -0.01
C GLU A 120 9.97 -15.24 0.79
#